data_50a43df0b3547a0f20ffeb07b18541aa
#
_entry.id   50a43df0b3547a0f20ffeb07b18541aa
#
_cell.length_a   1.000
_cell.length_b   1.000
_cell.length_c   1.000
_cell.angle_alpha   90.00
_cell.angle_beta   90.00
_cell.angle_gamma   90.00
#
_symmetry.space_group_name_H-M   'P 1'
#
loop_
_entity.id
_entity.type
_entity.pdbx_description
1 polymer ?
#
loop_
_entity_poly.entity_id
_entity_poly.type
_entity_poly.pdbx_seq_one_letter_code
_entity_poly.pdbx_strand_id
1 'polypeptide(L)'
;MWEDGIRNDDEPGKNEVWYFDANFDDGSKVIIGFRPCTASGMREKGFSPNLNLDITRPDGTTTQEFAFATPEDSYMSKEKCDVHYGKDWCTGDFKDYDIHIESTDTLGCDLHYHALTKPFRQETSEIALGDNDEYYYTGLCVPKCEVTGTLTYDGKTVEVHGQGYHDHQWMNISLFEAFHHWLLGRMYTDKYIIYIYDFVCSERFEFTKVPFFIVADNKTGEILFETKSIRQWG
;
A
#
# COMPACT_ATOMS: atom_id res chain seq x y z
N MET A 1 -9.68 2.71 -12.87
CA MET A 1 -8.93 1.42 -12.75
C MET A 1 -7.48 1.57 -13.21
N TRP A 2 -7.21 2.31 -14.28
CA TRP A 2 -5.84 2.54 -14.78
C TRP A 2 -4.89 3.15 -13.74
N GLU A 3 -5.40 3.89 -12.76
CA GLU A 3 -4.60 4.47 -11.66
C GLU A 3 -4.03 3.42 -10.72
N ASP A 4 -4.57 2.20 -10.73
CA ASP A 4 -4.09 1.06 -9.97
C ASP A 4 -3.28 0.06 -10.83
N GLY A 5 -3.04 0.38 -12.08
CA GLY A 5 -2.06 -0.31 -12.92
C GLY A 5 -0.67 0.30 -12.76
N ILE A 6 0.38 -0.39 -13.21
CA ILE A 6 1.76 0.14 -13.13
C ILE A 6 1.87 1.53 -13.78
N ARG A 7 2.43 2.49 -13.05
CA ARG A 7 2.58 3.90 -13.44
C ARG A 7 3.99 4.25 -13.88
N ASN A 8 4.97 3.70 -13.22
CA ASN A 8 6.36 3.92 -13.56
C ASN A 8 6.80 2.99 -14.70
N ASP A 9 7.78 3.44 -15.46
CA ASP A 9 8.57 2.63 -16.37
C ASP A 9 9.78 2.01 -15.64
N ASP A 10 10.63 1.30 -16.38
CA ASP A 10 11.80 0.61 -15.89
C ASP A 10 13.07 1.48 -15.84
N GLU A 11 12.93 2.80 -15.89
CA GLU A 11 14.08 3.72 -15.80
C GLU A 11 14.58 3.86 -14.35
N PRO A 12 15.89 4.11 -14.15
CA PRO A 12 16.46 4.27 -12.82
C PRO A 12 15.81 5.37 -11.98
N GLY A 13 15.78 5.19 -10.68
CA GLY A 13 15.25 6.15 -9.71
C GLY A 13 13.77 6.02 -9.42
N LYS A 14 13.04 5.21 -10.20
CA LYS A 14 11.60 5.04 -10.03
C LYS A 14 11.26 3.85 -9.16
N ASN A 15 10.26 4.02 -8.31
CA ASN A 15 9.71 2.95 -7.49
C ASN A 15 8.19 3.06 -7.39
N GLU A 16 7.59 1.92 -7.04
CA GLU A 16 6.14 1.78 -6.98
C GLU A 16 5.79 0.70 -5.96
N VAL A 17 4.63 0.78 -5.33
CA VAL A 17 4.16 -0.26 -4.43
C VAL A 17 2.64 -0.36 -4.43
N TRP A 18 2.13 -1.55 -4.64
CA TRP A 18 0.77 -1.95 -4.26
C TRP A 18 0.84 -2.44 -2.83
N TYR A 19 0.34 -1.63 -1.91
CA TYR A 19 0.37 -1.88 -0.48
C TYR A 19 -0.99 -2.36 0.01
N PHE A 20 -1.00 -3.44 0.77
CA PHE A 20 -2.18 -3.99 1.41
C PHE A 20 -1.91 -4.22 2.89
N ASP A 21 -2.89 -3.98 3.73
CA ASP A 21 -2.88 -4.45 5.12
C ASP A 21 -4.25 -4.92 5.58
N ALA A 22 -4.25 -5.74 6.63
CA ALA A 22 -5.48 -6.10 7.34
C ALA A 22 -5.21 -6.37 8.82
N ASN A 23 -6.24 -6.09 9.63
CA ASN A 23 -6.34 -6.49 11.03
C ASN A 23 -7.50 -7.46 11.16
N PHE A 24 -7.23 -8.65 11.67
CA PHE A 24 -8.19 -9.73 11.77
C PHE A 24 -8.82 -9.82 13.16
N ASP A 25 -10.00 -10.43 13.22
CA ASP A 25 -10.82 -10.56 14.43
C ASP A 25 -10.16 -11.42 15.52
N ASP A 26 -9.25 -12.33 15.13
CA ASP A 26 -8.44 -13.14 16.04
C ASP A 26 -7.24 -12.38 16.65
N GLY A 27 -7.02 -11.13 16.24
CA GLY A 27 -5.92 -10.28 16.66
C GLY A 27 -4.67 -10.39 15.77
N SER A 28 -4.64 -11.27 14.79
CA SER A 28 -3.56 -11.32 13.81
C SER A 28 -3.64 -10.14 12.83
N LYS A 29 -2.52 -9.88 12.14
CA LYS A 29 -2.41 -8.80 11.15
C LYS A 29 -1.55 -9.24 10.00
N VAL A 30 -1.77 -8.61 8.84
CA VAL A 30 -0.94 -8.80 7.66
C VAL A 30 -0.54 -7.45 7.06
N ILE A 31 0.69 -7.37 6.52
CA ILE A 31 1.13 -6.30 5.63
C ILE A 31 1.76 -6.96 4.40
N ILE A 32 1.35 -6.48 3.23
CA ILE A 32 1.81 -6.99 1.95
C ILE A 32 2.22 -5.80 1.07
N GLY A 33 3.34 -5.92 0.38
CA GLY A 33 3.77 -4.93 -0.60
C GLY A 33 4.34 -5.60 -1.83
N PHE A 34 3.71 -5.43 -2.99
CA PHE A 34 4.27 -5.80 -4.29
C PHE A 34 5.02 -4.60 -4.86
N ARG A 35 6.25 -4.80 -5.32
CA ARG A 35 7.11 -3.73 -5.87
C ARG A 35 7.76 -4.16 -7.17
N PRO A 36 7.77 -3.30 -8.20
CA PRO A 36 8.48 -3.58 -9.46
C PRO A 36 10.00 -3.55 -9.31
N CYS A 37 10.51 -2.89 -8.26
CA CYS A 37 11.96 -2.78 -8.03
C CYS A 37 12.32 -2.98 -6.56
N THR A 38 13.44 -3.67 -6.34
CA THR A 38 14.12 -3.67 -5.03
C THR A 38 14.80 -2.31 -4.77
N ALA A 39 15.12 -2.00 -3.52
CA ALA A 39 15.82 -0.76 -3.17
C ALA A 39 17.18 -0.58 -3.88
N SER A 40 17.88 -1.68 -4.18
CA SER A 40 19.10 -1.65 -4.99
C SER A 40 18.80 -1.59 -6.49
N GLY A 41 17.79 -2.31 -6.95
CA GLY A 41 17.36 -2.35 -8.35
C GLY A 41 16.88 -1.01 -8.90
N MET A 42 16.34 -0.14 -8.04
CA MET A 42 15.99 1.23 -8.44
C MET A 42 17.16 2.07 -9.01
N ARG A 43 18.40 1.65 -8.80
CA ARG A 43 19.61 2.35 -9.30
C ARG A 43 19.98 1.95 -10.71
N GLU A 44 19.38 0.91 -11.24
CA GLU A 44 19.68 0.31 -12.52
C GLU A 44 18.45 0.38 -13.42
N LYS A 45 18.66 0.27 -14.73
CA LYS A 45 17.56 0.14 -15.67
C LYS A 45 17.02 -1.30 -15.64
N GLY A 46 15.70 -1.40 -15.64
CA GLY A 46 14.97 -2.67 -15.60
C GLY A 46 14.25 -2.90 -14.29
N PHE A 47 13.33 -3.83 -14.29
CA PHE A 47 12.62 -4.24 -13.09
C PHE A 47 13.40 -5.27 -12.29
N SER A 48 13.24 -5.24 -10.97
CA SER A 48 13.69 -6.26 -10.02
C SER A 48 12.55 -6.60 -9.06
N PRO A 49 11.52 -7.32 -9.56
CA PRO A 49 10.26 -7.52 -8.86
C PRO A 49 10.44 -8.23 -7.54
N ASN A 50 9.76 -7.74 -6.52
CA ASN A 50 9.79 -8.31 -5.19
C ASN A 50 8.50 -8.03 -4.42
N LEU A 51 8.25 -8.86 -3.43
CA LEU A 51 7.19 -8.60 -2.46
C LEU A 51 7.70 -8.83 -1.04
N ASN A 52 7.04 -8.22 -0.06
CA ASN A 52 7.11 -8.62 1.33
C ASN A 52 5.76 -9.13 1.81
N LEU A 53 5.82 -10.11 2.71
CA LEU A 53 4.70 -10.59 3.50
C LEU A 53 5.08 -10.54 4.97
N ASP A 54 4.38 -9.70 5.72
CA ASP A 54 4.57 -9.55 7.16
C ASP A 54 3.33 -10.08 7.85
N ILE A 55 3.47 -11.09 8.70
CA ILE A 55 2.37 -11.63 9.51
C ILE A 55 2.66 -11.37 10.97
N THR A 56 1.77 -10.64 11.64
CA THR A 56 1.74 -10.51 13.10
C THR A 56 0.72 -11.49 13.64
N ARG A 57 1.16 -12.37 14.52
CA ARG A 57 0.31 -13.39 15.17
C ARG A 57 -0.57 -12.77 16.27
N PRO A 58 -1.61 -13.45 16.75
CA PRO A 58 -2.44 -12.95 17.85
C PRO A 58 -1.68 -12.61 19.13
N ASP A 59 -0.52 -13.21 19.37
CA ASP A 59 0.34 -12.90 20.52
C ASP A 59 1.23 -11.67 20.33
N GLY A 60 1.16 -11.02 19.16
CA GLY A 60 1.94 -9.85 18.80
C GLY A 60 3.30 -10.16 18.14
N THR A 61 3.69 -11.42 18.00
CA THR A 61 4.94 -11.81 17.33
C THR A 61 4.82 -11.59 15.82
N THR A 62 5.74 -10.85 15.23
CA THR A 62 5.77 -10.58 13.79
C THR A 62 6.91 -11.33 13.11
N THR A 63 6.61 -11.94 11.97
CA THR A 63 7.60 -12.45 11.01
C THR A 63 7.43 -11.70 9.70
N GLN A 64 8.54 -11.28 9.11
CA GLN A 64 8.59 -10.65 7.79
C GLN A 64 9.42 -11.52 6.87
N GLU A 65 8.90 -11.80 5.68
CA GLU A 65 9.59 -12.52 4.63
C GLU A 65 9.47 -11.80 3.29
N PHE A 66 10.42 -12.08 2.41
CA PHE A 66 10.49 -11.50 1.07
C PHE A 66 10.52 -12.63 0.03
N ALA A 67 9.82 -12.42 -1.07
CA ALA A 67 9.96 -13.21 -2.28
C ALA A 67 10.43 -12.32 -3.44
N PHE A 68 11.18 -12.90 -4.35
CA PHE A 68 11.80 -12.21 -5.49
C PHE A 68 11.46 -12.97 -6.78
N ALA A 69 11.20 -12.22 -7.84
CA ALA A 69 11.00 -12.77 -9.16
C ALA A 69 11.99 -12.16 -10.16
N THR A 70 12.18 -12.81 -11.27
CA THR A 70 12.89 -12.21 -12.41
C THR A 70 11.93 -11.38 -13.25
N PRO A 71 12.41 -10.38 -14.03
CA PRO A 71 11.55 -9.66 -14.96
C PRO A 71 10.80 -10.57 -15.93
N GLU A 72 11.43 -11.68 -16.36
CA GLU A 72 10.85 -12.65 -17.29
C GLU A 72 9.69 -13.44 -16.68
N ASP A 73 9.73 -13.67 -15.37
CA ASP A 73 8.68 -14.37 -14.61
C ASP A 73 7.70 -13.38 -13.96
N SER A 74 7.67 -12.13 -14.42
CA SER A 74 6.81 -11.10 -13.86
C SER A 74 5.90 -10.47 -14.90
N TYR A 75 4.74 -10.01 -14.44
CA TYR A 75 3.78 -9.27 -15.22
C TYR A 75 3.13 -8.18 -14.37
N MET A 76 3.00 -6.99 -14.93
CA MET A 76 2.33 -5.86 -14.30
C MET A 76 1.49 -5.13 -15.34
N SER A 77 0.18 -5.09 -15.15
CA SER A 77 -0.76 -4.42 -16.07
C SER A 77 -0.70 -2.90 -15.91
N LYS A 78 -0.85 -2.18 -17.02
CA LYS A 78 -1.05 -0.71 -17.03
C LYS A 78 -2.51 -0.29 -16.83
N GLU A 79 -3.45 -1.22 -16.91
CA GLU A 79 -4.88 -0.93 -16.96
C GLU A 79 -5.59 -1.04 -15.60
N LYS A 80 -5.07 -1.87 -14.71
CA LYS A 80 -5.61 -2.15 -13.38
C LYS A 80 -4.56 -2.82 -12.49
N CYS A 81 -4.85 -3.00 -11.22
CA CYS A 81 -4.10 -3.92 -10.37
C CYS A 81 -4.20 -5.34 -10.94
N ASP A 82 -3.13 -5.81 -11.50
CA ASP A 82 -2.96 -7.17 -12.03
C ASP A 82 -1.45 -7.42 -12.12
N VAL A 83 -0.90 -7.93 -11.02
CA VAL A 83 0.53 -8.04 -10.75
C VAL A 83 0.85 -9.49 -10.43
N HIS A 84 1.78 -10.07 -11.16
CA HIS A 84 2.24 -11.45 -10.98
C HIS A 84 3.76 -11.49 -10.87
N TYR A 85 4.27 -12.12 -9.84
CA TYR A 85 5.68 -12.36 -9.58
C TYR A 85 5.92 -13.86 -9.38
N GLY A 86 6.18 -14.58 -10.49
CA GLY A 86 6.22 -16.02 -10.48
C GLY A 86 4.85 -16.61 -10.12
N LYS A 87 4.76 -17.23 -8.95
CA LYS A 87 3.51 -17.84 -8.45
C LYS A 87 2.66 -16.88 -7.62
N ASP A 88 3.27 -15.83 -7.09
CA ASP A 88 2.62 -14.85 -6.25
C ASP A 88 1.92 -13.79 -7.09
N TRP A 89 0.74 -13.36 -6.67
CA TRP A 89 0.00 -12.36 -7.43
C TRP A 89 -0.97 -11.56 -6.58
N CYS A 90 -1.35 -10.37 -7.08
CA CYS A 90 -2.51 -9.62 -6.63
C CYS A 90 -3.27 -9.07 -7.83
N THR A 91 -4.60 -9.13 -7.79
CA THR A 91 -5.47 -8.56 -8.82
C THR A 91 -6.65 -7.84 -8.21
N GLY A 92 -7.14 -6.77 -8.88
CA GLY A 92 -8.31 -6.05 -8.38
C GLY A 92 -8.86 -4.99 -9.33
N ASP A 93 -10.01 -4.41 -8.93
CA ASP A 93 -10.80 -3.49 -9.75
C ASP A 93 -11.42 -2.31 -8.96
N PHE A 94 -10.82 -1.93 -7.82
CA PHE A 94 -11.34 -0.97 -6.83
C PHE A 94 -12.52 -1.44 -6.00
N LYS A 95 -13.05 -2.61 -6.29
CA LYS A 95 -14.14 -3.20 -5.55
C LYS A 95 -13.74 -4.49 -4.87
N ASP A 96 -13.16 -5.38 -5.63
CA ASP A 96 -12.70 -6.67 -5.15
C ASP A 96 -11.23 -6.85 -5.51
N TYR A 97 -10.44 -7.37 -4.56
CA TYR A 97 -9.04 -7.73 -4.76
C TYR A 97 -8.79 -9.12 -4.22
N ASP A 98 -8.03 -9.90 -4.97
CA ASP A 98 -7.55 -11.20 -4.58
C ASP A 98 -6.02 -11.20 -4.53
N ILE A 99 -5.47 -11.80 -3.47
CA ILE A 99 -4.03 -11.89 -3.25
C ILE A 99 -3.68 -13.34 -2.93
N HIS A 100 -2.65 -13.84 -3.59
CA HIS A 100 -2.07 -15.14 -3.35
C HIS A 100 -0.56 -15.03 -3.17
N ILE A 101 -0.01 -15.56 -2.08
CA ILE A 101 1.43 -15.62 -1.81
C ILE A 101 1.78 -17.00 -1.27
N GLU A 102 2.68 -17.70 -1.99
CA GLU A 102 3.18 -19.02 -1.61
C GLU A 102 4.71 -19.17 -1.73
N SER A 103 5.42 -18.17 -2.26
CA SER A 103 6.86 -18.26 -2.56
C SER A 103 7.78 -17.83 -1.42
N THR A 104 7.24 -17.46 -0.26
CA THR A 104 8.04 -17.21 0.95
C THR A 104 8.39 -18.52 1.66
N ASP A 105 9.41 -18.49 2.52
CA ASP A 105 9.95 -19.71 3.14
C ASP A 105 8.96 -20.37 4.12
N THR A 106 8.30 -19.57 4.98
CA THR A 106 7.45 -20.08 6.07
C THR A 106 6.08 -19.43 6.15
N LEU A 107 5.87 -18.36 5.42
CA LEU A 107 4.61 -17.60 5.38
C LEU A 107 3.86 -17.85 4.08
N GLY A 108 2.58 -17.56 4.07
CA GLY A 108 1.73 -17.55 2.89
C GLY A 108 0.36 -16.94 3.17
N CYS A 109 -0.36 -16.58 2.13
CA CYS A 109 -1.74 -16.13 2.28
C CYS A 109 -2.55 -16.34 1.00
N ASP A 110 -3.85 -16.52 1.20
CA ASP A 110 -4.91 -16.38 0.19
C ASP A 110 -5.96 -15.45 0.77
N LEU A 111 -6.04 -14.22 0.26
CA LEU A 111 -6.88 -13.18 0.83
C LEU A 111 -7.77 -12.54 -0.22
N HIS A 112 -9.02 -12.31 0.15
CA HIS A 112 -10.00 -11.56 -0.61
C HIS A 112 -10.35 -10.27 0.13
N TYR A 113 -10.22 -9.12 -0.54
CA TYR A 113 -10.56 -7.79 -0.06
C TYR A 113 -11.81 -7.31 -0.78
N HIS A 114 -12.89 -7.05 -0.05
CA HIS A 114 -14.14 -6.49 -0.59
C HIS A 114 -14.30 -5.04 -0.11
N ALA A 115 -14.28 -4.07 -1.04
CA ALA A 115 -14.36 -2.66 -0.73
C ALA A 115 -15.70 -2.28 -0.09
N LEU A 116 -15.64 -1.64 1.08
CA LEU A 116 -16.76 -1.04 1.80
C LEU A 116 -16.89 0.46 1.50
N THR A 117 -15.92 1.03 0.77
CA THR A 117 -15.86 2.45 0.44
C THR A 117 -15.43 2.62 -1.01
N LYS A 118 -15.74 3.78 -1.58
CA LYS A 118 -15.23 4.16 -2.90
C LYS A 118 -13.74 4.48 -2.82
N PRO A 119 -12.99 4.25 -3.91
CA PRO A 119 -11.61 4.72 -4.00
C PRO A 119 -11.56 6.24 -3.85
N PHE A 120 -10.47 6.71 -3.27
CA PHE A 120 -10.30 8.14 -3.01
C PHE A 120 -8.87 8.57 -3.35
N ARG A 121 -8.76 9.77 -3.88
CA ARG A 121 -7.49 10.49 -3.97
C ARG A 121 -7.74 11.96 -3.65
N GLN A 122 -6.78 12.59 -2.99
CA GLN A 122 -6.84 14.02 -2.74
C GLN A 122 -6.31 14.77 -3.96
N GLU A 123 -7.18 15.52 -4.65
CA GLU A 123 -6.83 16.25 -5.88
C GLU A 123 -6.15 15.33 -6.91
N THR A 124 -4.87 15.60 -7.24
CA THR A 124 -4.03 14.77 -8.12
C THR A 124 -3.34 13.63 -7.39
N SER A 125 -3.37 13.60 -6.06
CA SER A 125 -2.56 12.73 -5.18
C SER A 125 -1.05 12.92 -5.32
N GLU A 126 -0.62 13.98 -6.00
CA GLU A 126 0.78 14.30 -6.20
C GLU A 126 1.32 15.16 -5.07
N ILE A 127 2.48 14.77 -4.55
CA ILE A 127 3.37 15.61 -3.75
C ILE A 127 4.57 15.92 -4.65
N ALA A 128 4.61 17.13 -5.22
CA ALA A 128 5.76 17.63 -5.96
C ALA A 128 6.87 18.02 -4.98
N LEU A 129 8.09 17.56 -5.23
CA LEU A 129 9.23 17.71 -4.34
C LEU A 129 10.33 18.51 -5.01
N GLY A 130 10.61 19.73 -4.48
CA GLY A 130 11.68 20.59 -4.99
C GLY A 130 11.48 21.06 -6.43
N ASP A 131 12.61 21.39 -7.10
CA ASP A 131 12.62 22.02 -8.43
C ASP A 131 13.06 21.04 -9.55
N ASN A 132 13.21 19.74 -9.25
CA ASN A 132 13.80 18.75 -10.15
C ASN A 132 12.79 17.73 -10.72
N ASP A 133 11.51 18.10 -10.79
CA ASP A 133 10.42 17.22 -11.23
C ASP A 133 10.34 15.90 -10.41
N GLU A 134 10.80 15.93 -9.15
CA GLU A 134 10.67 14.82 -8.23
C GLU A 134 9.24 14.76 -7.66
N TYR A 135 8.71 13.57 -7.55
CA TYR A 135 7.33 13.39 -7.14
C TYR A 135 7.12 12.12 -6.30
N TYR A 136 6.08 12.19 -5.48
CA TYR A 136 5.47 11.05 -4.81
C TYR A 136 3.96 11.11 -4.98
N TYR A 137 3.36 10.01 -5.43
CA TYR A 137 1.92 9.85 -5.54
C TYR A 137 1.42 8.81 -4.54
N THR A 138 0.22 9.01 -4.02
CA THR A 138 -0.50 8.00 -3.25
C THR A 138 -1.99 8.02 -3.59
N GLY A 139 -2.50 6.91 -4.08
CA GLY A 139 -3.91 6.69 -4.37
C GLY A 139 -4.52 5.73 -3.34
N LEU A 140 -5.58 6.15 -2.63
CA LEU A 140 -6.32 5.29 -1.71
C LEU A 140 -7.30 4.44 -2.53
N CYS A 141 -6.85 3.29 -3.01
CA CYS A 141 -7.64 2.43 -3.90
C CYS A 141 -8.82 1.80 -3.15
N VAL A 142 -8.55 1.28 -1.94
CA VAL A 142 -9.58 0.73 -1.06
C VAL A 142 -9.37 1.25 0.36
N PRO A 143 -9.94 2.42 0.68
CA PRO A 143 -9.77 3.04 1.99
C PRO A 143 -10.24 2.19 3.17
N LYS A 144 -11.25 1.35 2.95
CA LYS A 144 -11.77 0.38 3.91
C LYS A 144 -12.37 -0.80 3.17
N CYS A 145 -12.00 -2.00 3.59
CA CYS A 145 -12.57 -3.25 3.06
C CYS A 145 -12.84 -4.27 4.17
N GLU A 146 -13.73 -5.20 3.88
CA GLU A 146 -13.79 -6.49 4.55
C GLU A 146 -12.70 -7.38 3.93
N VAL A 147 -12.02 -8.16 4.76
CA VAL A 147 -10.99 -9.11 4.32
C VAL A 147 -11.29 -10.48 4.87
N THR A 148 -11.31 -11.46 3.97
CA THR A 148 -11.50 -12.87 4.29
C THR A 148 -10.42 -13.71 3.61
N GLY A 149 -10.18 -14.92 4.11
CA GLY A 149 -9.25 -15.84 3.48
C GLY A 149 -8.45 -16.64 4.47
N THR A 150 -7.19 -16.90 4.12
CA THR A 150 -6.29 -17.69 4.96
C THR A 150 -4.92 -17.05 5.11
N LEU A 151 -4.31 -17.25 6.29
CA LEU A 151 -2.89 -17.00 6.54
C LEU A 151 -2.19 -18.33 6.83
N THR A 152 -0.99 -18.50 6.32
CA THR A 152 -0.10 -19.62 6.62
C THR A 152 1.11 -19.12 7.40
N TYR A 153 1.31 -19.67 8.60
CA TYR A 153 2.47 -19.43 9.46
C TYR A 153 2.64 -20.60 10.44
N ASP A 154 3.85 -20.82 10.94
CA ASP A 154 4.19 -21.92 11.86
C ASP A 154 3.77 -23.31 11.32
N GLY A 155 3.79 -23.49 9.98
CA GLY A 155 3.38 -24.72 9.32
C GLY A 155 1.88 -25.01 9.37
N LYS A 156 1.05 -23.99 9.64
CA LYS A 156 -0.42 -24.12 9.72
C LYS A 156 -1.06 -23.04 8.85
N THR A 157 -2.17 -23.42 8.24
CA THR A 157 -3.07 -22.49 7.55
C THR A 157 -4.30 -22.25 8.42
N VAL A 158 -4.61 -20.98 8.68
CA VAL A 158 -5.74 -20.55 9.52
C VAL A 158 -6.67 -19.66 8.70
N GLU A 159 -7.98 -19.85 8.86
CA GLU A 159 -8.99 -18.95 8.30
C GLU A 159 -9.00 -17.62 9.06
N VAL A 160 -9.12 -16.51 8.33
CA VAL A 160 -9.15 -15.17 8.90
C VAL A 160 -10.29 -14.34 8.32
N HIS A 161 -10.81 -13.43 9.16
CA HIS A 161 -11.80 -12.44 8.80
C HIS A 161 -11.47 -11.13 9.52
N GLY A 162 -11.61 -9.99 8.84
CA GLY A 162 -11.30 -8.70 9.46
C GLY A 162 -11.51 -7.51 8.54
N GLN A 163 -10.77 -6.45 8.80
CA GLN A 163 -10.84 -5.21 8.04
C GLN A 163 -9.46 -4.85 7.52
N GLY A 164 -9.42 -4.36 6.29
CA GLY A 164 -8.19 -4.02 5.60
C GLY A 164 -8.25 -2.69 4.83
N TYR A 165 -7.18 -2.48 4.12
CA TYR A 165 -6.86 -1.28 3.37
C TYR A 165 -5.95 -1.62 2.20
N HIS A 166 -6.08 -0.87 1.10
CA HIS A 166 -5.16 -0.92 -0.01
C HIS A 166 -4.91 0.48 -0.56
N ASP A 167 -3.64 0.79 -0.77
CA ASP A 167 -3.21 1.95 -1.55
C ASP A 167 -2.19 1.56 -2.62
N HIS A 168 -2.06 2.44 -3.60
CA HIS A 168 -1.07 2.35 -4.64
C HIS A 168 -0.23 3.62 -4.65
N GLN A 169 1.08 3.47 -4.59
CA GLN A 169 2.04 4.57 -4.51
C GLN A 169 3.08 4.43 -5.62
N TRP A 170 3.46 5.56 -6.24
CA TRP A 170 4.56 5.60 -7.22
C TRP A 170 5.35 6.90 -7.12
N MET A 171 6.63 6.80 -7.39
CA MET A 171 7.56 7.88 -7.15
C MET A 171 8.81 7.76 -8.04
N ASN A 172 9.52 8.87 -8.22
CA ASN A 172 10.83 8.91 -8.88
C ASN A 172 11.96 9.35 -7.94
N ILE A 173 11.73 9.26 -6.67
CA ILE A 173 12.69 9.54 -5.60
C ILE A 173 12.57 8.47 -4.52
N SER A 174 13.67 8.12 -3.86
CA SER A 174 13.63 7.22 -2.71
C SER A 174 12.82 7.85 -1.56
N LEU A 175 11.95 7.06 -0.91
CA LEU A 175 11.20 7.52 0.26
C LEU A 175 12.11 8.08 1.37
N PHE A 176 13.31 7.50 1.54
CA PHE A 176 14.29 7.96 2.53
C PHE A 176 14.97 9.26 2.14
N GLU A 177 15.00 9.61 0.85
CA GLU A 177 15.46 10.91 0.36
C GLU A 177 14.36 11.95 0.38
N ALA A 178 13.12 11.55 0.13
CA ALA A 178 11.95 12.42 0.10
C ALA A 178 11.51 12.84 1.50
N PHE A 179 11.42 11.90 2.44
CA PHE A 179 10.80 12.12 3.74
C PHE A 179 11.73 11.83 4.91
N HIS A 180 11.69 12.69 5.93
CA HIS A 180 12.30 12.44 7.23
C HIS A 180 11.47 11.43 8.02
N HIS A 181 10.16 11.60 8.03
CA HIS A 181 9.19 10.67 8.62
C HIS A 181 7.78 10.97 8.12
N TRP A 182 6.87 10.05 8.37
CA TRP A 182 5.44 10.24 8.16
C TRP A 182 4.63 9.62 9.29
N LEU A 183 3.47 10.22 9.54
CA LEU A 183 2.43 9.68 10.39
C LEU A 183 1.25 9.29 9.49
N LEU A 184 0.83 8.04 9.59
CA LEU A 184 -0.39 7.54 8.98
C LEU A 184 -1.34 7.08 10.08
N GLY A 185 -2.51 7.71 10.17
CA GLY A 185 -3.57 7.34 11.09
C GLY A 185 -4.86 7.01 10.35
N ARG A 186 -5.48 5.89 10.72
CA ARG A 186 -6.81 5.49 10.25
C ARG A 186 -7.69 5.20 11.44
N MET A 187 -8.92 5.73 11.41
CA MET A 187 -9.92 5.49 12.46
C MET A 187 -11.28 5.20 11.81
N TYR A 188 -11.90 4.14 12.24
CA TYR A 188 -13.24 3.75 11.82
C TYR A 188 -14.20 3.87 13.01
N THR A 189 -15.28 4.61 12.81
CA THR A 189 -16.39 4.74 13.77
C THR A 189 -17.68 4.29 13.11
N ASP A 190 -18.77 4.22 13.86
CA ASP A 190 -20.09 3.87 13.29
C ASP A 190 -20.56 4.84 12.20
N LYS A 191 -20.07 6.08 12.22
CA LYS A 191 -20.49 7.16 11.31
C LYS A 191 -19.44 7.56 10.31
N TYR A 192 -18.17 7.54 10.71
CA TYR A 192 -17.10 8.16 9.95
C TYR A 192 -15.90 7.25 9.75
N ILE A 193 -15.26 7.43 8.62
CA ILE A 193 -13.92 6.95 8.32
C ILE A 193 -13.02 8.18 8.33
N ILE A 194 -11.93 8.12 9.08
CA ILE A 194 -11.00 9.23 9.26
C ILE A 194 -9.61 8.77 8.86
N TYR A 195 -8.96 9.55 7.98
CA TYR A 195 -7.56 9.39 7.60
C TYR A 195 -6.78 10.63 7.96
N ILE A 196 -5.62 10.42 8.54
CA ILE A 196 -4.64 11.46 8.82
C ILE A 196 -3.32 11.01 8.21
N TYR A 197 -2.79 11.84 7.32
CA TYR A 197 -1.44 11.73 6.81
C TYR A 197 -0.69 13.00 7.17
N ASP A 198 0.49 12.89 7.75
CA ASP A 198 1.41 14.00 7.96
C ASP A 198 2.79 13.57 7.48
N PHE A 199 3.10 13.93 6.23
CA PHE A 199 4.41 13.72 5.68
C PHE A 199 5.30 14.90 6.07
N VAL A 200 6.44 14.62 6.68
CA VAL A 200 7.48 15.60 6.93
C VAL A 200 8.64 15.30 5.97
N CYS A 201 8.85 16.19 5.01
CA CYS A 201 9.91 16.05 4.02
C CYS A 201 11.28 16.01 4.70
N SER A 202 12.29 15.52 4.00
CA SER A 202 13.67 15.46 4.49
C SER A 202 14.29 16.86 4.61
N GLU A 203 15.48 16.94 5.19
CA GLU A 203 16.26 18.18 5.29
C GLU A 203 16.48 18.83 3.92
N ARG A 204 16.64 18.04 2.86
CA ARG A 204 16.77 18.51 1.48
C ARG A 204 15.58 19.38 1.04
N PHE A 205 14.41 19.16 1.60
CA PHE A 205 13.18 19.90 1.34
C PHE A 205 12.74 20.73 2.55
N GLU A 206 13.72 21.15 3.38
CA GLU A 206 13.54 22.07 4.52
C GLU A 206 12.52 21.57 5.56
N PHE A 207 12.37 20.25 5.73
CA PHE A 207 11.37 19.64 6.62
C PHE A 207 9.95 20.15 6.37
N THR A 208 9.65 20.52 5.13
CA THR A 208 8.29 20.97 4.75
C THR A 208 7.26 19.90 5.11
N LYS A 209 6.16 20.33 5.73
CA LYS A 209 5.06 19.44 6.09
C LYS A 209 4.01 19.40 5.00
N VAL A 210 3.57 18.18 4.65
CA VAL A 210 2.51 17.92 3.69
C VAL A 210 1.42 17.08 4.40
N PRO A 211 0.61 17.72 5.25
CA PRO A 211 -0.46 17.03 5.92
C PRO A 211 -1.70 16.93 5.05
N PHE A 212 -2.45 15.85 5.18
CA PHE A 212 -3.83 15.82 4.74
C PHE A 212 -4.71 15.04 5.71
N PHE A 213 -5.94 15.51 5.82
CA PHE A 213 -6.96 14.95 6.69
C PHE A 213 -8.25 14.77 5.90
N ILE A 214 -8.82 13.58 6.00
CA ILE A 214 -10.00 13.19 5.26
C ILE A 214 -11.01 12.59 6.23
N VAL A 215 -12.27 13.02 6.10
CA VAL A 215 -13.41 12.40 6.76
C VAL A 215 -14.40 11.93 5.71
N ALA A 216 -14.72 10.65 5.72
CA ALA A 216 -15.73 10.05 4.87
C ALA A 216 -16.90 9.49 5.69
N ASP A 217 -18.07 9.40 5.08
CA ASP A 217 -19.20 8.68 5.65
C ASP A 217 -18.95 7.18 5.62
N ASN A 218 -19.10 6.52 6.77
CA ASN A 218 -18.80 5.09 6.89
C ASN A 218 -19.78 4.17 6.15
N LYS A 219 -20.96 4.66 5.76
CA LYS A 219 -21.97 3.85 5.06
C LYS A 219 -21.91 4.03 3.55
N THR A 220 -21.66 5.27 3.10
CA THR A 220 -21.69 5.61 1.68
C THR A 220 -20.30 5.69 1.05
N GLY A 221 -19.26 5.84 1.87
CA GLY A 221 -17.89 6.12 1.43
C GLY A 221 -17.70 7.51 0.82
N GLU A 222 -18.70 8.39 0.94
CA GLU A 222 -18.61 9.75 0.42
C GLU A 222 -17.70 10.61 1.30
N ILE A 223 -16.86 11.43 0.65
CA ILE A 223 -16.00 12.39 1.34
C ILE A 223 -16.85 13.55 1.84
N LEU A 224 -16.88 13.72 3.15
CA LEU A 224 -17.61 14.78 3.83
C LEU A 224 -16.75 16.02 4.08
N PHE A 225 -15.46 15.80 4.28
CA PHE A 225 -14.51 16.86 4.56
C PHE A 225 -13.09 16.42 4.18
N GLU A 226 -12.31 17.34 3.64
CA GLU A 226 -10.88 17.19 3.40
C GLU A 226 -10.13 18.49 3.64
N THR A 227 -8.88 18.42 4.08
CA THR A 227 -8.00 19.58 4.22
C THR A 227 -6.53 19.18 4.15
N LYS A 228 -5.71 20.08 3.60
CA LYS A 228 -4.24 20.05 3.63
C LYS A 228 -3.66 20.93 4.74
N SER A 229 -4.50 21.57 5.56
CA SER A 229 -4.07 22.45 6.65
C SER A 229 -4.42 21.86 7.99
N ILE A 230 -3.44 21.29 8.67
CA ILE A 230 -3.58 20.71 10.02
C ILE A 230 -2.63 21.45 10.95
N ARG A 231 -3.14 21.85 12.12
CA ARG A 231 -2.31 22.31 13.23
C ARG A 231 -2.25 21.23 14.29
N GLN A 232 -1.05 20.78 14.59
CA GLN A 232 -0.82 19.86 15.69
C GLN A 232 -0.38 20.64 16.92
N TRP A 233 -0.93 20.27 18.06
CA TRP A 233 -0.56 20.80 19.36
C TRP A 233 -0.01 19.63 20.19
N GLY A 234 1.24 19.72 20.62
CA GLY A 234 1.88 18.78 21.52
C GLY A 234 2.23 19.45 22.83
#